data_dd666c6266b86fb72875f6300b4ca77c
#
_entry.id   dd666c6266b86fb72875f6300b4ca77c
#
_cell.length_a   1.000
_cell.length_b   1.000
_cell.length_c   1.000
_cell.angle_alpha   90.00
_cell.angle_beta   90.00
_cell.angle_gamma   90.00
#
_symmetry.space_group_name_H-M   'P 1'
#
loop_
_entity.id
_entity.type
_entity.pdbx_description
1 polymer ?
#
loop_
_entity_poly.entity_id
_entity_poly.type
_entity_poly.pdbx_seq_one_letter_code
_entity_poly.pdbx_strand_id
1 'polypeptide(L)'
;MPELPEVETIRRGLERAVLGLKISKTEVSFPAMIKSGLNLIRRFPRKKITSVERAGKHLVIKLEGKLCIVIHLGMSGKMLLLPKSSPLPKHTHLVIHFREFAEKLCHNDPRRFGYVHIVTGNGLRDLDCLLKVGPDATQLTKKRFNRMVKAKHRMIKPLLLDQSFIAGLGNIYSDESLYKAKIHPRRLSHTLRSSQRDSLLIAIRTTLRQAIVAGGSSLNDETCLNLDGELGRFQLQLRVYGREGERCFRCGRKIRKIIVSSRSTYFCPHCQPVRKR
;
A
#
# COMPACT_ATOMS: atom_id res chain seq x y z
N MET A 1 2.06 -0.10 -8.53
CA MET A 1 2.22 -0.95 -7.32
C MET A 1 1.39 -0.34 -6.20
N PRO A 2 0.44 -1.06 -5.62
CA PRO A 2 -0.33 -0.57 -4.49
C PRO A 2 0.55 -0.16 -3.31
N GLU A 3 0.37 1.06 -2.84
CA GLU A 3 0.96 1.59 -1.61
C GLU A 3 -0.14 1.67 -0.53
N LEU A 4 0.12 2.31 0.60
CA LEU A 4 -0.84 2.38 1.70
C LEU A 4 -2.23 2.90 1.31
N PRO A 5 -2.37 3.99 0.51
CA PRO A 5 -3.70 4.50 0.17
C PRO A 5 -4.53 3.52 -0.65
N GLU A 6 -3.94 2.82 -1.61
CA GLU A 6 -4.63 1.81 -2.43
C GLU A 6 -5.09 0.64 -1.58
N VAL A 7 -4.19 0.11 -0.71
CA VAL A 7 -4.52 -0.99 0.20
C VAL A 7 -5.59 -0.57 1.21
N GLU A 8 -5.56 0.66 1.71
CA GLU A 8 -6.56 1.18 2.65
C GLU A 8 -7.93 1.37 1.96
N THR A 9 -7.95 1.82 0.71
CA THR A 9 -9.19 1.92 -0.08
C THR A 9 -9.84 0.55 -0.26
N ILE A 10 -9.04 -0.45 -0.65
CA ILE A 10 -9.51 -1.84 -0.77
C ILE A 10 -9.98 -2.38 0.59
N ARG A 11 -9.22 -2.15 1.66
CA ARG A 11 -9.60 -2.57 3.01
C ARG A 11 -10.97 -2.03 3.41
N ARG A 12 -11.20 -0.73 3.21
CA ARG A 12 -12.48 -0.09 3.54
C ARG A 12 -13.65 -0.63 2.72
N GLY A 13 -13.40 -0.86 1.42
CA GLY A 13 -14.39 -1.48 0.55
C GLY A 13 -14.74 -2.90 1.01
N LEU A 14 -13.74 -3.73 1.28
CA LEU A 14 -13.91 -5.09 1.80
C LEU A 14 -14.66 -5.10 3.14
N GLU A 15 -14.28 -4.23 4.07
CA GLU A 15 -14.96 -4.15 5.37
C GLU A 15 -16.46 -3.89 5.21
N ARG A 16 -16.84 -2.97 4.32
CA ARG A 16 -18.26 -2.66 4.04
C ARG A 16 -18.99 -3.80 3.34
N ALA A 17 -18.33 -4.47 2.40
CA ALA A 17 -18.98 -5.43 1.53
C ALA A 17 -19.07 -6.85 2.14
N VAL A 18 -18.02 -7.31 2.86
CA VAL A 18 -17.93 -8.73 3.23
C VAL A 18 -17.85 -8.99 4.73
N LEU A 19 -17.83 -7.94 5.59
CA LEU A 19 -17.84 -8.14 7.05
C LEU A 19 -19.10 -8.89 7.48
N GLY A 20 -18.93 -9.95 8.29
CA GLY A 20 -20.02 -10.78 8.78
C GLY A 20 -20.52 -11.84 7.80
N LEU A 21 -20.12 -11.82 6.54
CA LEU A 21 -20.48 -12.84 5.57
C LEU A 21 -19.80 -14.18 5.89
N LYS A 22 -20.55 -15.28 5.64
CA LYS A 22 -20.06 -16.65 5.78
C LYS A 22 -19.51 -17.15 4.46
N ILE A 23 -18.29 -17.67 4.47
CA ILE A 23 -17.68 -18.32 3.30
C ILE A 23 -18.44 -19.61 2.98
N SER A 24 -18.80 -19.81 1.71
CA SER A 24 -19.38 -21.07 1.23
C SER A 24 -18.31 -21.97 0.61
N LYS A 25 -17.46 -21.42 -0.24
CA LYS A 25 -16.42 -22.14 -0.98
C LYS A 25 -15.22 -21.23 -1.23
N THR A 26 -14.04 -21.83 -1.39
CA THR A 26 -12.81 -21.11 -1.83
C THR A 26 -12.14 -21.92 -2.92
N GLU A 27 -11.74 -21.25 -3.99
CA GLU A 27 -11.05 -21.84 -5.14
C GLU A 27 -9.67 -21.19 -5.30
N VAL A 28 -8.67 -22.02 -5.60
CA VAL A 28 -7.29 -21.59 -5.83
C VAL A 28 -6.83 -22.16 -7.15
N SER A 29 -6.64 -21.32 -8.14
CA SER A 29 -6.14 -21.72 -9.48
C SER A 29 -4.61 -21.66 -9.59
N PHE A 30 -3.94 -20.93 -8.69
CA PHE A 30 -2.47 -20.83 -8.66
C PHE A 30 -1.95 -21.02 -7.22
N PRO A 31 -1.75 -22.27 -6.76
CA PRO A 31 -1.34 -22.58 -5.38
C PRO A 31 0.00 -21.95 -4.98
N ALA A 32 0.93 -21.75 -5.90
CA ALA A 32 2.26 -21.18 -5.61
C ALA A 32 2.22 -19.72 -5.07
N MET A 33 1.09 -19.00 -5.23
CA MET A 33 0.89 -17.70 -4.60
C MET A 33 0.68 -17.81 -3.08
N ILE A 34 0.20 -18.96 -2.58
CA ILE A 34 -0.04 -19.17 -1.15
C ILE A 34 1.26 -19.64 -0.51
N LYS A 35 1.94 -18.75 0.17
CA LYS A 35 3.26 -19.00 0.75
C LYS A 35 3.23 -19.82 2.03
N SER A 36 2.09 -19.87 2.74
CA SER A 36 1.89 -20.74 3.89
C SER A 36 0.40 -21.03 4.10
N GLY A 37 0.12 -22.20 4.66
CA GLY A 37 -1.21 -22.58 5.14
C GLY A 37 -2.22 -22.93 4.05
N LEU A 38 -1.79 -23.39 2.87
CA LEU A 38 -2.71 -23.83 1.80
C LEU A 38 -3.71 -24.87 2.29
N ASN A 39 -3.28 -25.80 3.14
CA ASN A 39 -4.13 -26.83 3.75
C ASN A 39 -5.22 -26.27 4.67
N LEU A 40 -5.06 -25.05 5.19
CA LEU A 40 -6.05 -24.41 6.06
C LEU A 40 -7.28 -23.90 5.30
N ILE A 41 -7.22 -23.78 3.97
CA ILE A 41 -8.36 -23.33 3.13
C ILE A 41 -9.58 -24.25 3.34
N ARG A 42 -9.38 -25.56 3.53
CA ARG A 42 -10.46 -26.52 3.81
C ARG A 42 -11.26 -26.18 5.07
N ARG A 43 -10.73 -25.32 5.95
CA ARG A 43 -11.40 -24.86 7.18
C ARG A 43 -12.24 -23.60 6.99
N PHE A 44 -12.21 -22.96 5.82
CA PHE A 44 -12.93 -21.71 5.55
C PHE A 44 -14.45 -21.87 5.45
N PRO A 45 -14.99 -22.95 4.85
CA PRO A 45 -16.44 -23.10 4.72
C PRO A 45 -17.16 -22.91 6.06
N ARG A 46 -18.26 -22.15 6.03
CA ARG A 46 -19.10 -21.74 7.17
C ARG A 46 -18.47 -20.72 8.13
N LYS A 47 -17.20 -20.34 7.95
CA LYS A 47 -16.58 -19.28 8.78
C LYS A 47 -17.03 -17.91 8.36
N LYS A 48 -17.34 -17.05 9.33
CA LYS A 48 -17.61 -15.63 9.10
C LYS A 48 -16.32 -14.84 8.99
N ILE A 49 -16.32 -13.77 8.18
CA ILE A 49 -15.33 -12.71 8.25
C ILE A 49 -15.62 -11.85 9.48
N THR A 50 -14.67 -11.78 10.40
CA THR A 50 -14.82 -11.04 11.68
C THR A 50 -14.17 -9.68 11.68
N SER A 51 -13.12 -9.47 10.87
CA SER A 51 -12.53 -8.15 10.64
C SER A 51 -11.76 -8.10 9.33
N VAL A 52 -11.60 -6.88 8.80
CA VAL A 52 -10.70 -6.57 7.67
C VAL A 52 -9.78 -5.44 8.11
N GLU A 53 -8.51 -5.75 8.25
CA GLU A 53 -7.47 -4.86 8.77
C GLU A 53 -6.38 -4.62 7.73
N ARG A 54 -5.48 -3.70 8.01
CA ARG A 54 -4.30 -3.41 7.20
C ARG A 54 -3.05 -3.34 8.08
N ALA A 55 -1.97 -3.98 7.64
CA ALA A 55 -0.65 -3.84 8.23
C ALA A 55 0.33 -3.39 7.13
N GLY A 56 0.70 -2.10 7.13
CA GLY A 56 1.50 -1.51 6.05
C GLY A 56 0.80 -1.63 4.69
N LYS A 57 1.35 -2.46 3.80
CA LYS A 57 0.79 -2.75 2.46
C LYS A 57 0.12 -4.13 2.37
N HIS A 58 -0.15 -4.76 3.52
CA HIS A 58 -0.85 -6.05 3.59
C HIS A 58 -2.29 -5.84 4.03
N LEU A 59 -3.21 -6.56 3.38
CA LEU A 59 -4.57 -6.79 3.86
C LEU A 59 -4.55 -7.97 4.83
N VAL A 60 -5.29 -7.86 5.92
CA VAL A 60 -5.46 -8.93 6.91
C VAL A 60 -6.95 -9.18 7.10
N ILE A 61 -7.45 -10.30 6.60
CA ILE A 61 -8.84 -10.71 6.75
C ILE A 61 -8.90 -11.79 7.83
N LYS A 62 -9.59 -11.51 8.93
CA LYS A 62 -9.76 -12.46 10.03
C LYS A 62 -11.09 -13.19 9.89
N LEU A 63 -11.05 -14.47 10.18
CA LEU A 63 -12.20 -15.37 10.15
C LEU A 63 -12.47 -15.94 11.54
N GLU A 64 -13.70 -16.40 11.76
CA GLU A 64 -14.04 -17.18 12.95
C GLU A 64 -13.10 -18.39 13.12
N GLY A 65 -12.84 -18.78 14.39
CA GLY A 65 -11.94 -19.88 14.71
C GLY A 65 -10.47 -19.52 14.58
N LYS A 66 -10.14 -18.22 14.75
CA LYS A 66 -8.78 -17.66 14.75
C LYS A 66 -8.02 -17.89 13.44
N LEU A 67 -8.70 -18.03 12.32
CA LEU A 67 -8.07 -18.10 10.99
C LEU A 67 -7.85 -16.68 10.45
N CYS A 68 -6.73 -16.47 9.76
CA CYS A 68 -6.38 -15.20 9.15
C CYS A 68 -5.85 -15.43 7.72
N ILE A 69 -6.26 -14.55 6.81
CA ILE A 69 -5.75 -14.47 5.44
C ILE A 69 -4.97 -13.17 5.35
N VAL A 70 -3.68 -13.24 5.04
CA VAL A 70 -2.82 -12.06 4.84
C VAL A 70 -2.48 -11.99 3.36
N ILE A 71 -2.82 -10.88 2.71
CA ILE A 71 -2.66 -10.69 1.27
C ILE A 71 -1.73 -9.50 1.02
N HIS A 72 -0.68 -9.71 0.24
CA HIS A 72 0.13 -8.65 -0.34
C HIS A 72 -0.14 -8.59 -1.84
N LEU A 73 -0.56 -7.44 -2.34
CA LEU A 73 -1.00 -7.29 -3.73
C LEU A 73 0.16 -7.25 -4.75
N GLY A 74 1.41 -7.18 -4.29
CA GLY A 74 2.55 -7.07 -5.21
C GLY A 74 2.53 -5.78 -6.01
N MET A 75 2.69 -5.88 -7.31
CA MET A 75 2.72 -4.72 -8.22
C MET A 75 1.43 -4.53 -9.02
N SER A 76 0.73 -5.62 -9.35
CA SER A 76 -0.45 -5.63 -10.22
C SER A 76 -1.65 -6.34 -9.61
N GLY A 77 -1.53 -6.82 -8.38
CA GLY A 77 -2.60 -7.52 -7.69
C GLY A 77 -3.79 -6.59 -7.41
N LYS A 78 -4.98 -7.13 -7.62
CA LYS A 78 -6.28 -6.48 -7.43
C LYS A 78 -7.19 -7.38 -6.60
N MET A 79 -8.03 -6.77 -5.79
CA MET A 79 -9.17 -7.45 -5.17
C MET A 79 -10.42 -6.94 -5.89
N LEU A 80 -11.22 -7.83 -6.43
CA LEU A 80 -12.43 -7.49 -7.19
C LEU A 80 -13.63 -8.20 -6.57
N LEU A 81 -14.73 -7.49 -6.45
CA LEU A 81 -16.02 -8.05 -6.07
C LEU A 81 -16.84 -8.19 -7.35
N LEU A 82 -17.21 -9.40 -7.73
CA LEU A 82 -17.85 -9.69 -9.01
C LEU A 82 -19.13 -10.52 -8.78
N PRO A 83 -20.18 -10.32 -9.59
CA PRO A 83 -21.35 -11.20 -9.55
C PRO A 83 -20.95 -12.68 -9.68
N LYS A 84 -21.63 -13.56 -8.95
CA LYS A 84 -21.36 -15.01 -9.02
C LYS A 84 -21.46 -15.56 -10.46
N SER A 85 -22.39 -15.03 -11.24
CA SER A 85 -22.64 -15.41 -12.65
C SER A 85 -21.56 -14.91 -13.60
N SER A 86 -20.80 -13.87 -13.24
CA SER A 86 -19.79 -13.30 -14.13
C SER A 86 -18.63 -14.28 -14.36
N PRO A 87 -18.05 -14.36 -15.57
CA PRO A 87 -16.83 -15.11 -15.82
C PRO A 87 -15.68 -14.55 -14.98
N LEU A 88 -14.74 -15.43 -14.65
CA LEU A 88 -13.53 -15.01 -13.94
C LEU A 88 -12.57 -14.28 -14.89
N PRO A 89 -12.08 -13.09 -14.54
CA PRO A 89 -11.02 -12.43 -15.29
C PRO A 89 -9.79 -13.33 -15.42
N LYS A 90 -9.10 -13.25 -16.56
CA LYS A 90 -7.80 -13.92 -16.76
C LYS A 90 -6.85 -13.53 -15.62
N HIS A 91 -6.04 -14.47 -15.13
CA HIS A 91 -5.12 -14.29 -13.99
C HIS A 91 -5.81 -14.12 -12.63
N THR A 92 -7.04 -14.59 -12.46
CA THR A 92 -7.65 -14.76 -11.14
C THR A 92 -7.07 -16.01 -10.47
N HIS A 93 -6.51 -15.85 -9.28
CA HIS A 93 -5.74 -16.89 -8.61
C HIS A 93 -6.39 -17.42 -7.32
N LEU A 94 -7.22 -16.61 -6.68
CA LEU A 94 -7.99 -16.98 -5.49
C LEU A 94 -9.41 -16.43 -5.64
N VAL A 95 -10.41 -17.26 -5.38
CA VAL A 95 -11.83 -16.87 -5.36
C VAL A 95 -12.46 -17.30 -4.05
N ILE A 96 -13.13 -16.38 -3.38
CA ILE A 96 -13.89 -16.66 -2.15
C ILE A 96 -15.37 -16.41 -2.45
N HIS A 97 -16.17 -17.46 -2.31
CA HIS A 97 -17.63 -17.40 -2.44
C HIS A 97 -18.28 -17.30 -1.07
N PHE A 98 -19.35 -16.54 -0.99
CA PHE A 98 -20.10 -16.35 0.25
C PHE A 98 -21.49 -17.00 0.17
N ARG A 99 -22.07 -17.32 1.34
CA ARG A 99 -23.46 -17.72 1.46
C ARG A 99 -24.35 -16.47 1.34
N GLU A 100 -25.54 -16.63 0.77
CA GLU A 100 -26.56 -15.57 0.75
C GLU A 100 -26.06 -14.19 0.31
N PHE A 101 -25.07 -14.16 -0.60
CA PHE A 101 -24.50 -12.94 -1.15
C PHE A 101 -24.27 -13.15 -2.65
N ALA A 102 -24.70 -12.20 -3.46
CA ALA A 102 -24.76 -12.36 -4.93
C ALA A 102 -23.39 -12.32 -5.61
N GLU A 103 -22.35 -11.89 -4.89
CA GLU A 103 -21.00 -11.67 -5.44
C GLU A 103 -20.00 -12.67 -4.88
N LYS A 104 -18.84 -12.72 -5.54
CA LYS A 104 -17.63 -13.47 -5.16
C LYS A 104 -16.45 -12.53 -5.09
N LEU A 105 -15.55 -12.75 -4.12
CA LEU A 105 -14.32 -11.99 -3.98
C LEU A 105 -13.20 -12.67 -4.74
N CYS A 106 -12.58 -11.95 -5.68
CA CYS A 106 -11.53 -12.45 -6.55
C CYS A 106 -10.20 -11.73 -6.27
N HIS A 107 -9.11 -12.48 -6.13
CA HIS A 107 -7.75 -11.95 -6.21
C HIS A 107 -7.20 -12.20 -7.61
N ASN A 108 -6.94 -11.12 -8.34
CA ASN A 108 -6.41 -11.12 -9.70
C ASN A 108 -5.02 -10.51 -9.69
N ASP A 109 -4.01 -11.19 -10.27
CA ASP A 109 -2.64 -10.66 -10.35
C ASP A 109 -1.92 -11.15 -11.62
N PRO A 110 -1.96 -10.39 -12.73
CA PRO A 110 -1.31 -10.76 -13.98
C PRO A 110 0.19 -11.03 -13.87
N ARG A 111 0.90 -10.31 -13.00
CA ARG A 111 2.36 -10.42 -12.86
C ARG A 111 2.80 -11.45 -11.82
N ARG A 112 1.88 -11.98 -11.01
CA ARG A 112 2.14 -12.98 -9.96
C ARG A 112 3.19 -12.54 -8.92
N PHE A 113 3.28 -11.25 -8.62
CA PHE A 113 4.17 -10.70 -7.58
C PHE A 113 3.49 -10.58 -6.23
N GLY A 114 2.17 -10.71 -6.20
CA GLY A 114 1.40 -10.81 -4.98
C GLY A 114 1.56 -12.18 -4.32
N TYR A 115 1.23 -12.23 -3.05
CA TYR A 115 1.24 -13.47 -2.29
C TYR A 115 0.19 -13.47 -1.17
N VAL A 116 -0.14 -14.69 -0.71
CA VAL A 116 -1.09 -14.91 0.37
C VAL A 116 -0.44 -15.80 1.43
N HIS A 117 -0.66 -15.47 2.70
CA HIS A 117 -0.45 -16.37 3.81
C HIS A 117 -1.79 -16.68 4.46
N ILE A 118 -1.98 -17.94 4.85
CA ILE A 118 -3.12 -18.38 5.65
C ILE A 118 -2.55 -18.93 6.94
N VAL A 119 -2.97 -18.36 8.07
CA VAL A 119 -2.44 -18.72 9.38
C VAL A 119 -3.54 -18.81 10.41
N THR A 120 -3.27 -19.47 11.53
CA THR A 120 -4.08 -19.36 12.74
C THR A 120 -3.73 -18.09 13.50
N GLY A 121 -4.59 -17.62 14.40
CA GLY A 121 -4.41 -16.35 15.10
C GLY A 121 -3.07 -16.17 15.80
N ASN A 122 -2.50 -17.23 16.35
CA ASN A 122 -1.16 -17.19 16.96
C ASN A 122 -0.08 -17.01 15.88
N GLY A 123 -0.18 -17.73 14.75
CA GLY A 123 0.76 -17.61 13.63
C GLY A 123 0.74 -16.25 12.91
N LEU A 124 -0.27 -15.41 13.13
CA LEU A 124 -0.28 -14.04 12.60
C LEU A 124 0.85 -13.19 13.17
N ARG A 125 1.18 -13.42 14.44
CA ARG A 125 2.27 -12.70 15.13
C ARG A 125 3.66 -13.15 14.69
N ASP A 126 3.76 -14.36 14.14
CA ASP A 126 5.02 -14.99 13.75
C ASP A 126 5.32 -14.84 12.26
N LEU A 127 4.40 -14.21 11.50
CA LEU A 127 4.63 -13.98 10.07
C LEU A 127 5.75 -12.95 9.85
N ASP A 128 6.85 -13.41 9.29
CA ASP A 128 8.02 -12.60 8.94
C ASP A 128 7.67 -11.32 8.19
N CYS A 129 6.73 -11.38 7.26
CA CYS A 129 6.31 -10.24 6.46
C CYS A 129 5.57 -9.16 7.29
N LEU A 130 5.00 -9.54 8.45
CA LEU A 130 4.35 -8.61 9.36
C LEU A 130 5.27 -8.19 10.52
N LEU A 131 6.12 -9.09 11.01
CA LEU A 131 7.11 -8.80 12.07
C LEU A 131 8.08 -7.68 11.66
N LYS A 132 8.46 -7.66 10.39
CA LYS A 132 9.40 -6.67 9.84
C LYS A 132 8.73 -5.35 9.42
N VAL A 133 7.40 -5.22 9.60
CA VAL A 133 6.69 -3.99 9.26
C VAL A 133 6.90 -2.94 10.35
N GLY A 134 7.44 -1.82 9.96
CA GLY A 134 7.61 -0.66 10.84
C GLY A 134 6.27 0.00 11.23
N PRO A 135 6.32 1.06 12.02
CA PRO A 135 5.12 1.78 12.44
C PRO A 135 4.38 2.37 11.23
N ASP A 136 3.06 2.35 11.28
CA ASP A 136 2.21 2.91 10.24
C ASP A 136 2.44 4.42 10.07
N ALA A 137 2.65 4.86 8.84
CA ALA A 137 2.95 6.25 8.51
C ALA A 137 1.85 7.23 8.97
N THR A 138 0.60 6.78 9.05
CA THR A 138 -0.53 7.62 9.45
C THR A 138 -0.65 7.80 10.97
N GLN A 139 -0.07 6.89 11.76
CA GLN A 139 -0.21 6.83 13.22
C GLN A 139 1.01 7.35 14.00
N LEU A 140 2.15 7.57 13.32
CA LEU A 140 3.39 8.01 13.97
C LEU A 140 3.23 9.35 14.69
N THR A 141 3.64 9.43 15.96
CA THR A 141 3.73 10.74 16.65
C THR A 141 4.95 11.53 16.18
N LYS A 142 4.89 12.87 16.27
CA LYS A 142 6.04 13.75 15.95
C LYS A 142 7.30 13.35 16.72
N LYS A 143 7.17 13.12 18.05
CA LYS A 143 8.29 12.73 18.91
C LYS A 143 8.96 11.44 18.42
N ARG A 144 8.16 10.40 18.12
CA ARG A 144 8.66 9.12 17.63
C ARG A 144 9.33 9.26 16.26
N PHE A 145 8.68 9.92 15.30
CA PHE A 145 9.22 10.14 13.95
C PHE A 145 10.54 10.92 13.98
N ASN A 146 10.60 12.02 14.75
CA ASN A 146 11.82 12.81 14.91
C ASN A 146 13.00 11.97 15.42
N ARG A 147 12.77 11.16 16.45
CA ARG A 147 13.80 10.25 17.01
C ARG A 147 14.25 9.23 15.98
N MET A 148 13.31 8.59 15.30
CA MET A 148 13.59 7.57 14.27
C MET A 148 14.42 8.13 13.13
N VAL A 149 14.04 9.28 12.57
CA VAL A 149 14.74 9.92 11.44
C VAL A 149 16.13 10.41 11.84
N LYS A 150 16.28 11.01 13.01
CA LYS A 150 17.57 11.51 13.53
C LYS A 150 18.59 10.37 13.75
N ALA A 151 18.13 9.20 14.17
CA ALA A 151 18.99 8.05 14.46
C ALA A 151 19.52 7.33 13.21
N LYS A 152 19.11 7.71 11.99
CA LYS A 152 19.54 7.05 10.75
C LYS A 152 20.47 7.94 9.93
N HIS A 153 21.53 7.36 9.38
CA HIS A 153 22.53 8.04 8.54
C HIS A 153 22.38 7.66 7.06
N ARG A 154 21.13 7.68 6.56
CA ARG A 154 20.77 7.30 5.19
C ARG A 154 20.13 8.47 4.44
N MET A 155 20.16 8.44 3.11
CA MET A 155 19.36 9.36 2.29
C MET A 155 17.89 9.21 2.67
N ILE A 156 17.16 10.34 2.74
CA ILE A 156 15.80 10.37 3.26
C ILE A 156 14.82 9.57 2.39
N LYS A 157 14.92 9.61 1.05
CA LYS A 157 14.00 8.86 0.20
C LYS A 157 14.14 7.34 0.38
N PRO A 158 15.34 6.73 0.26
CA PRO A 158 15.50 5.31 0.57
C PRO A 158 15.04 4.91 1.96
N LEU A 159 15.19 5.80 2.95
CA LEU A 159 14.71 5.56 4.29
C LEU A 159 13.17 5.51 4.36
N LEU A 160 12.47 6.40 3.64
CA LEU A 160 11.01 6.39 3.54
C LEU A 160 10.45 5.19 2.77
N LEU A 161 11.22 4.59 1.86
CA LEU A 161 10.84 3.39 1.12
C LEU A 161 11.02 2.10 1.93
N ASP A 162 11.80 2.15 3.00
CA ASP A 162 12.08 1.01 3.87
C ASP A 162 10.87 0.69 4.74
N GLN A 163 10.16 -0.39 4.41
CA GLN A 163 8.93 -0.79 5.11
C GLN A 163 9.18 -1.18 6.57
N SER A 164 10.41 -1.52 6.95
CA SER A 164 10.78 -1.77 8.35
C SER A 164 10.99 -0.47 9.14
N PHE A 165 11.30 0.63 8.46
CA PHE A 165 11.44 1.95 9.08
C PHE A 165 10.09 2.64 9.24
N ILE A 166 9.30 2.71 8.16
CA ILE A 166 7.96 3.30 8.14
C ILE A 166 7.09 2.55 7.13
N ALA A 167 5.97 2.03 7.61
CA ALA A 167 5.12 1.20 6.79
C ALA A 167 4.19 2.01 5.87
N GLY A 168 4.01 1.51 4.66
CA GLY A 168 2.99 1.96 3.74
C GLY A 168 3.45 2.91 2.65
N LEU A 169 4.53 3.67 2.86
CA LEU A 169 5.08 4.55 1.82
C LEU A 169 5.75 3.73 0.70
N GLY A 170 5.54 4.15 -0.53
CA GLY A 170 6.26 3.66 -1.69
C GLY A 170 6.82 4.81 -2.51
N ASN A 171 7.02 4.60 -3.79
CA ASN A 171 7.72 5.54 -4.65
C ASN A 171 6.94 6.83 -4.92
N ILE A 172 5.62 6.70 -5.13
CA ILE A 172 4.73 7.83 -5.41
C ILE A 172 4.66 8.76 -4.21
N TYR A 173 4.21 8.21 -3.08
CA TYR A 173 3.92 9.02 -1.91
C TYR A 173 5.17 9.53 -1.19
N SER A 174 6.33 8.87 -1.38
CA SER A 174 7.62 9.39 -0.90
C SER A 174 8.03 10.64 -1.69
N ASP A 175 7.96 10.64 -3.02
CA ASP A 175 8.32 11.80 -3.84
C ASP A 175 7.38 12.99 -3.57
N GLU A 176 6.08 12.75 -3.54
CA GLU A 176 5.07 13.77 -3.27
C GLU A 176 5.23 14.39 -1.87
N SER A 177 5.50 13.56 -0.86
CA SER A 177 5.73 14.03 0.51
C SER A 177 7.01 14.86 0.63
N LEU A 178 8.09 14.42 0.00
CA LEU A 178 9.36 15.15 -0.01
C LEU A 178 9.22 16.49 -0.74
N TYR A 179 8.47 16.53 -1.85
CA TYR A 179 8.18 17.78 -2.56
C TYR A 179 7.36 18.72 -1.69
N LYS A 180 6.29 18.22 -1.05
CA LYS A 180 5.45 19.02 -0.15
C LYS A 180 6.26 19.60 1.02
N ALA A 181 7.17 18.82 1.59
CA ALA A 181 8.08 19.24 2.67
C ALA A 181 9.29 20.07 2.22
N LYS A 182 9.50 20.30 0.92
CA LYS A 182 10.65 21.00 0.34
C LYS A 182 12.00 20.36 0.71
N ILE A 183 12.06 19.03 0.79
CA ILE A 183 13.26 18.28 1.15
C ILE A 183 13.80 17.54 -0.09
N HIS A 184 15.11 17.73 -0.38
CA HIS A 184 15.75 17.01 -1.48
C HIS A 184 15.81 15.50 -1.19
N PRO A 185 15.48 14.61 -2.14
CA PRO A 185 15.40 13.15 -1.90
C PRO A 185 16.73 12.51 -1.46
N ARG A 186 17.87 13.09 -1.83
CA ARG A 186 19.21 12.65 -1.39
C ARG A 186 19.69 13.27 -0.08
N ARG A 187 18.87 14.10 0.59
CA ARG A 187 19.25 14.68 1.88
C ARG A 187 19.46 13.58 2.92
N LEU A 188 20.56 13.67 3.68
CA LEU A 188 20.81 12.71 4.77
C LEU A 188 19.84 12.96 5.92
N SER A 189 19.23 11.91 6.43
CA SER A 189 18.14 11.95 7.41
C SER A 189 18.53 12.65 8.72
N HIS A 190 19.73 12.33 9.27
CA HIS A 190 20.24 12.95 10.50
C HIS A 190 20.50 14.45 10.37
N THR A 191 20.74 14.97 9.14
CA THR A 191 21.00 16.40 8.91
C THR A 191 19.73 17.24 8.81
N LEU A 192 18.55 16.62 8.85
CA LEU A 192 17.29 17.35 8.88
C LEU A 192 17.09 18.02 10.25
N ARG A 193 16.76 19.31 10.26
CA ARG A 193 16.37 20.02 11.48
C ARG A 193 15.04 19.47 12.01
N SER A 194 14.74 19.68 13.30
CA SER A 194 13.48 19.22 13.89
C SER A 194 12.27 19.74 13.12
N SER A 195 12.24 21.02 12.80
CA SER A 195 11.16 21.65 12.01
C SER A 195 10.99 21.01 10.62
N GLN A 196 12.07 20.57 9.98
CA GLN A 196 12.00 19.89 8.68
C GLN A 196 11.44 18.46 8.83
N ARG A 197 11.81 17.76 9.88
CA ARG A 197 11.24 16.43 10.19
C ARG A 197 9.75 16.54 10.51
N ASP A 198 9.33 17.54 11.27
CA ASP A 198 7.92 17.80 11.55
C ASP A 198 7.14 18.11 10.29
N SER A 199 7.68 19.00 9.44
CA SER A 199 7.10 19.32 8.14
C SER A 199 6.98 18.08 7.23
N LEU A 200 7.99 17.19 7.26
CA LEU A 200 7.96 15.95 6.49
C LEU A 200 6.86 15.01 7.00
N LEU A 201 6.71 14.82 8.30
CA LEU A 201 5.64 13.99 8.85
C LEU A 201 4.26 14.54 8.52
N ILE A 202 4.08 15.86 8.62
CA ILE A 202 2.83 16.52 8.21
C ILE A 202 2.57 16.30 6.72
N ALA A 203 3.59 16.46 5.88
CA ALA A 203 3.49 16.23 4.44
C ALA A 203 3.10 14.79 4.12
N ILE A 204 3.75 13.79 4.74
CA ILE A 204 3.42 12.36 4.60
C ILE A 204 1.95 12.12 4.92
N ARG A 205 1.50 12.54 6.11
CA ARG A 205 0.12 12.31 6.55
C ARG A 205 -0.91 12.98 5.65
N THR A 206 -0.65 14.23 5.26
CA THR A 206 -1.56 14.98 4.39
C THR A 206 -1.65 14.33 3.01
N THR A 207 -0.52 13.92 2.43
CA THR A 207 -0.48 13.26 1.12
C THR A 207 -1.22 11.93 1.17
N LEU A 208 -0.95 11.09 2.17
CA LEU A 208 -1.63 9.81 2.32
C LEU A 208 -3.14 9.96 2.54
N ARG A 209 -3.57 10.92 3.38
CA ARG A 209 -5.01 11.18 3.61
C ARG A 209 -5.71 11.64 2.32
N GLN A 210 -5.11 12.59 1.59
CA GLN A 210 -5.64 13.04 0.30
C GLN A 210 -5.75 11.90 -0.70
N ALA A 211 -4.74 11.03 -0.76
CA ALA A 211 -4.75 9.88 -1.63
C ALA A 211 -5.82 8.84 -1.24
N ILE A 212 -6.02 8.57 0.05
CA ILE A 212 -7.09 7.68 0.52
C ILE A 212 -8.47 8.25 0.15
N VAL A 213 -8.70 9.55 0.35
CA VAL A 213 -9.98 10.21 -0.02
C VAL A 213 -10.21 10.14 -1.53
N ALA A 214 -9.15 10.23 -2.33
CA ALA A 214 -9.22 10.12 -3.79
C ALA A 214 -9.28 8.66 -4.32
N GLY A 215 -9.37 7.65 -3.44
CA GLY A 215 -9.42 6.25 -3.83
C GLY A 215 -8.06 5.67 -4.28
N GLY A 216 -6.94 6.33 -3.95
CA GLY A 216 -5.60 5.95 -4.38
C GLY A 216 -5.21 6.53 -5.74
N SER A 217 -4.09 6.08 -6.28
CA SER A 217 -3.56 6.46 -7.60
C SER A 217 -3.67 5.28 -8.57
N SER A 218 -4.33 5.49 -9.70
CA SER A 218 -4.28 4.57 -10.84
C SER A 218 -3.43 5.24 -11.92
N LEU A 219 -2.23 4.72 -12.13
CA LEU A 219 -1.34 5.19 -13.21
C LEU A 219 -1.74 4.52 -14.53
N ASN A 220 -1.06 4.87 -15.63
CA ASN A 220 -1.35 4.42 -16.99
C ASN A 220 -1.39 2.89 -17.17
N ASP A 221 -0.90 2.12 -16.20
CA ASP A 221 -0.97 0.66 -16.18
C ASP A 221 -2.31 0.12 -15.61
N GLU A 222 -3.23 1.00 -15.19
CA GLU A 222 -4.57 0.67 -14.63
C GLU A 222 -4.54 -0.43 -13.55
N THR A 223 -3.41 -0.55 -12.85
CA THR A 223 -3.18 -1.66 -11.93
C THR A 223 -3.87 -1.50 -10.58
N CYS A 224 -4.26 -0.28 -10.20
CA CYS A 224 -4.88 0.00 -8.92
C CYS A 224 -6.36 0.37 -9.10
N LEU A 225 -7.22 -0.62 -8.89
CA LEU A 225 -8.67 -0.48 -8.90
C LEU A 225 -9.20 -0.64 -7.47
N ASN A 226 -10.33 0.02 -7.16
CA ASN A 226 -11.12 -0.31 -5.99
C ASN A 226 -11.84 -1.67 -6.17
N LEU A 227 -12.66 -2.08 -5.21
CA LEU A 227 -13.39 -3.35 -5.29
C LEU A 227 -14.40 -3.42 -6.44
N ASP A 228 -14.95 -2.28 -6.82
CA ASP A 228 -15.96 -2.15 -7.87
C ASP A 228 -15.32 -2.02 -9.27
N GLY A 229 -13.99 -2.08 -9.35
CA GLY A 229 -13.23 -1.95 -10.58
C GLY A 229 -13.02 -0.51 -11.04
N GLU A 230 -13.28 0.50 -10.19
CA GLU A 230 -13.09 1.90 -10.52
C GLU A 230 -11.67 2.38 -10.24
N LEU A 231 -11.21 3.33 -11.05
CA LEU A 231 -9.89 3.95 -10.94
C LEU A 231 -9.84 4.96 -9.79
N GLY A 232 -8.78 4.94 -9.00
CA GLY A 232 -8.46 6.04 -8.10
C GLY A 232 -8.22 7.34 -8.87
N ARG A 233 -8.33 8.48 -8.20
CA ARG A 233 -8.23 9.82 -8.82
C ARG A 233 -7.05 10.66 -8.31
N PHE A 234 -6.19 10.11 -7.43
CA PHE A 234 -5.09 10.89 -6.87
C PHE A 234 -4.00 11.22 -7.89
N GLN A 235 -3.87 10.47 -8.99
CA GLN A 235 -2.93 10.77 -10.08
C GLN A 235 -3.16 12.18 -10.66
N LEU A 236 -4.39 12.72 -10.61
CA LEU A 236 -4.71 14.08 -11.04
C LEU A 236 -4.16 15.16 -10.10
N GLN A 237 -3.72 14.79 -8.90
CA GLN A 237 -3.20 15.69 -7.87
C GLN A 237 -1.67 15.62 -7.73
N LEU A 238 -0.99 14.77 -8.52
CA LEU A 238 0.46 14.59 -8.48
C LEU A 238 1.19 15.90 -8.83
N ARG A 239 2.19 16.23 -8.04
CA ARG A 239 2.97 17.47 -8.16
C ARG A 239 4.33 17.28 -8.79
N VAL A 240 4.93 16.10 -8.60
CA VAL A 240 6.25 15.78 -9.14
C VAL A 240 6.32 14.37 -9.74
N TYR A 241 5.64 13.38 -9.17
CA TYR A 241 5.75 12.00 -9.61
C TYR A 241 5.22 11.82 -11.04
N GLY A 242 6.07 11.24 -11.92
CA GLY A 242 5.75 11.01 -13.33
C GLY A 242 5.82 12.26 -14.22
N ARG A 243 6.16 13.44 -13.67
CA ARG A 243 6.08 14.74 -14.34
C ARG A 243 7.45 15.29 -14.74
N GLU A 244 8.37 14.42 -15.16
CA GLU A 244 9.68 14.85 -15.67
C GLU A 244 9.53 15.82 -16.86
N GLY A 245 10.27 16.92 -16.82
CA GLY A 245 10.25 17.94 -17.86
C GLY A 245 9.12 18.97 -17.76
N GLU A 246 8.04 18.64 -17.04
CA GLU A 246 6.91 19.55 -16.84
C GLU A 246 7.23 20.69 -15.86
N ARG A 247 6.46 21.77 -15.93
CA ARG A 247 6.59 22.92 -15.02
C ARG A 247 6.13 22.58 -13.61
N CYS A 248 6.95 22.91 -12.62
CA CYS A 248 6.60 22.84 -11.21
C CYS A 248 5.46 23.82 -10.90
N PHE A 249 4.36 23.36 -10.35
CA PHE A 249 3.21 24.20 -9.97
C PHE A 249 3.52 25.27 -8.92
N ARG A 250 4.65 25.17 -8.19
CA ARG A 250 5.04 26.15 -7.16
C ARG A 250 5.97 27.25 -7.69
N CYS A 251 6.88 26.94 -8.61
CA CYS A 251 7.92 27.88 -9.01
C CYS A 251 8.17 27.95 -10.54
N GLY A 252 7.41 27.22 -11.35
CA GLY A 252 7.52 27.20 -12.80
C GLY A 252 8.74 26.45 -13.38
N ARG A 253 9.76 26.13 -12.58
CA ARG A 253 10.94 25.39 -13.06
C ARG A 253 10.61 23.94 -13.39
N LYS A 254 11.35 23.35 -14.33
CA LYS A 254 11.15 21.96 -14.77
C LYS A 254 11.41 20.97 -13.64
N ILE A 255 10.50 20.00 -13.48
CA ILE A 255 10.69 18.82 -12.64
C ILE A 255 11.80 17.96 -13.23
N ARG A 256 12.67 17.43 -12.38
CA ARG A 256 13.75 16.54 -12.76
C ARG A 256 13.49 15.12 -12.26
N LYS A 257 13.99 14.16 -13.02
CA LYS A 257 14.08 12.77 -12.65
C LYS A 257 15.53 12.38 -12.41
N ILE A 258 15.79 11.64 -11.34
CA ILE A 258 17.07 11.02 -11.03
C ILE A 258 16.85 9.59 -10.55
N ILE A 259 17.90 8.80 -10.50
CA ILE A 259 17.87 7.50 -9.84
C ILE A 259 18.43 7.63 -8.43
N VAL A 260 17.69 7.14 -7.44
CA VAL A 260 18.10 7.06 -6.04
C VAL A 260 17.81 5.64 -5.54
N SER A 261 18.86 4.89 -5.20
CA SER A 261 18.76 3.48 -4.76
C SER A 261 17.87 2.63 -5.69
N SER A 262 18.20 2.61 -6.97
CA SER A 262 17.50 1.87 -8.05
C SER A 262 16.05 2.26 -8.25
N ARG A 263 15.60 3.43 -7.76
CA ARG A 263 14.23 3.93 -7.93
C ARG A 263 14.22 5.27 -8.67
N SER A 264 13.36 5.38 -9.68
CA SER A 264 13.05 6.66 -10.31
C SER A 264 12.55 7.63 -9.25
N THR A 265 13.07 8.84 -9.24
CA THR A 265 12.85 9.85 -8.21
C THR A 265 12.59 11.19 -8.86
N TYR A 266 11.41 11.72 -8.63
CA TYR A 266 10.95 12.97 -9.24
C TYR A 266 10.96 14.09 -8.19
N PHE A 267 11.51 15.25 -8.55
CA PHE A 267 11.61 16.39 -7.63
C PHE A 267 11.77 17.70 -8.38
N CYS A 268 11.46 18.81 -7.71
CA CYS A 268 11.75 20.15 -8.22
C CYS A 268 13.12 20.63 -7.69
N PRO A 269 14.13 20.86 -8.55
CA PRO A 269 15.46 21.25 -8.08
C PRO A 269 15.51 22.59 -7.36
N HIS A 270 14.57 23.50 -7.65
CA HIS A 270 14.48 24.79 -6.99
C HIS A 270 13.74 24.71 -5.64
N CYS A 271 12.58 24.03 -5.61
CA CYS A 271 11.81 23.91 -4.36
C CYS A 271 12.44 22.94 -3.36
N GLN A 272 13.27 22.02 -3.83
CA GLN A 272 13.97 20.99 -3.04
C GLN A 272 15.48 21.10 -3.27
N PRO A 273 16.15 22.19 -2.87
CA PRO A 273 17.56 22.39 -3.16
C PRO A 273 18.45 21.38 -2.41
N VAL A 274 19.52 20.97 -3.07
CA VAL A 274 20.65 20.33 -2.38
C VAL A 274 21.32 21.40 -1.53
N ARG A 275 21.22 21.33 -0.21
CA ARG A 275 22.06 22.22 0.61
C ARG A 275 23.50 21.73 0.51
N LYS A 276 24.38 22.60 0.00
CA LYS A 276 25.81 22.43 0.17
C LYS A 276 26.10 22.30 1.68
N ARG A 277 26.98 21.39 2.04
CA ARG A 277 27.52 21.25 3.40
C ARG A 277 28.16 22.54 3.85
#